data_a28fbf57dd8081468cf62f2f3c009dae
#
_entry.id   a28fbf57dd8081468cf62f2f3c009dae
#
_cell.length_a   1.000
_cell.length_b   1.000
_cell.length_c   1.000
_cell.angle_alpha   90.00
_cell.angle_beta   90.00
_cell.angle_gamma   90.00
#
_symmetry.space_group_name_H-M   'P 1'
#
loop_
_entity.id
_entity.type
_entity.pdbx_description
1 polymer ?
#
loop_
_entity_poly.entity_id
_entity_poly.type
_entity_poly.pdbx_seq_one_letter_code
_entity_poly.pdbx_strand_id
1 'polypeptide(L)'
;MSEIREARLLKANSLVNKGFEPYAETFKTSHSTKFLLEKFGYLDNGQDFNLNVTLAGRVIAKRVMGKIAFFTITDQEGKIQLYLEKKIIDDFEINAKLLSFEDLKEIVDIGDWIGVYGIIKKTNKGELSIKVSKWEMLSKSLQPVSYTHLTLPTISCV
;
A
#
# COMPACT_ATOMS: atom_id res chain seq x y z
N MET A 1 15.11 17.49 8.47
CA MET A 1 14.03 16.80 9.20
C MET A 1 12.72 17.56 9.13
N SER A 2 12.73 18.83 9.49
CA SER A 2 11.50 19.64 9.45
C SER A 2 10.91 19.76 8.05
N GLU A 3 11.74 19.86 7.03
CA GLU A 3 11.27 19.97 5.64
C GLU A 3 10.52 18.72 5.19
N ILE A 4 11.03 17.55 5.56
CA ILE A 4 10.37 16.28 5.22
C ILE A 4 9.04 16.19 5.95
N ARG A 5 9.02 16.57 7.21
CA ARG A 5 7.80 16.56 8.01
C ARG A 5 6.75 17.50 7.43
N GLU A 6 7.16 18.70 7.04
CA GLU A 6 6.26 19.69 6.45
C GLU A 6 5.68 19.20 5.14
N ALA A 7 6.52 18.62 4.27
CA ALA A 7 6.06 18.06 3.01
C ALA A 7 5.03 16.96 3.22
N ARG A 8 5.27 16.08 4.20
CA ARG A 8 4.34 15.00 4.51
C ARG A 8 3.05 15.50 5.14
N LEU A 9 3.14 16.55 5.94
CA LEU A 9 1.97 17.18 6.53
C LEU A 9 1.09 17.81 5.46
N LEU A 10 1.70 18.46 4.47
CA LEU A 10 0.96 19.00 3.33
C LEU A 10 0.24 17.90 2.54
N LYS A 11 0.88 16.75 2.39
CA LYS A 11 0.25 15.61 1.73
C LYS A 11 -0.95 15.10 2.54
N ALA A 12 -0.83 15.04 3.86
CA ALA A 12 -1.94 14.63 4.71
C ALA A 12 -3.10 15.61 4.59
N ASN A 13 -2.82 16.91 4.58
CA ASN A 13 -3.84 17.94 4.40
C ASN A 13 -4.51 17.84 3.03
N SER A 14 -3.75 17.50 2.00
CA SER A 14 -4.29 17.26 0.68
C SER A 14 -5.29 16.12 0.66
N LEU A 15 -5.02 15.05 1.41
CA LEU A 15 -5.95 13.94 1.55
C LEU A 15 -7.25 14.36 2.23
N VAL A 16 -7.15 15.15 3.29
CA VAL A 16 -8.32 15.67 3.99
C VAL A 16 -9.17 16.51 3.02
N ASN A 17 -8.52 17.35 2.23
CA ASN A 17 -9.21 18.18 1.24
C ASN A 17 -9.92 17.36 0.18
N LYS A 18 -9.45 16.16 -0.09
CA LYS A 18 -10.09 15.23 -1.02
C LYS A 18 -11.20 14.40 -0.36
N GLY A 19 -11.46 14.62 0.92
CA GLY A 19 -12.50 13.93 1.65
C GLY A 19 -12.07 12.60 2.26
N PHE A 20 -10.79 12.36 2.37
CA PHE A 20 -10.27 11.16 3.01
C PHE A 20 -9.70 11.49 4.39
N GLU A 21 -9.90 10.59 5.31
CA GLU A 21 -9.34 10.70 6.64
C GLU A 21 -8.02 9.96 6.68
N PRO A 22 -6.88 10.67 6.85
CA PRO A 22 -5.56 10.03 6.76
C PRO A 22 -5.21 9.15 7.97
N TYR A 23 -6.10 9.04 8.93
CA TYR A 23 -5.89 8.24 10.14
C TYR A 23 -7.09 7.33 10.40
N ALA A 24 -7.59 6.70 9.34
CA ALA A 24 -8.74 5.82 9.46
C ALA A 24 -8.45 4.67 10.43
N GLU A 25 -9.31 4.52 11.42
CA GLU A 25 -9.11 3.55 12.48
C GLU A 25 -9.65 2.15 12.17
N THR A 26 -10.56 2.06 11.22
CA THR A 26 -11.28 0.82 10.98
C THR A 26 -11.13 0.32 9.55
N PHE A 27 -9.96 -0.18 9.24
CA PHE A 27 -9.75 -0.87 7.98
C PHE A 27 -9.70 -2.37 8.26
N LYS A 28 -10.64 -3.12 7.67
CA LYS A 28 -10.72 -4.56 7.91
C LYS A 28 -9.99 -5.31 6.82
N THR A 29 -8.99 -6.08 7.21
CA THR A 29 -8.26 -6.93 6.29
C THR A 29 -8.94 -8.29 6.18
N SER A 30 -8.82 -8.91 5.01
CA SER A 30 -9.39 -10.24 4.78
C SER A 30 -8.39 -11.35 5.10
N HIS A 31 -7.11 -11.07 4.92
CA HIS A 31 -6.04 -12.07 5.05
C HIS A 31 -4.78 -11.42 5.59
N SER A 32 -3.87 -12.22 6.13
CA SER A 32 -2.53 -11.75 6.48
C SER A 32 -1.56 -12.00 5.34
N THR A 33 -0.46 -11.29 5.32
CA THR A 33 0.57 -11.51 4.31
C THR A 33 1.15 -12.91 4.41
N LYS A 34 1.38 -13.38 5.62
CA LYS A 34 1.90 -14.73 5.85
C LYS A 34 0.98 -15.81 5.28
N PHE A 35 -0.33 -15.68 5.52
CA PHE A 35 -1.31 -16.61 4.99
C PHE A 35 -1.23 -16.69 3.47
N LEU A 36 -1.18 -15.52 2.81
CA LEU A 36 -1.14 -15.46 1.35
C LEU A 36 0.15 -16.06 0.79
N LEU A 37 1.27 -15.76 1.40
CA LEU A 37 2.55 -16.30 0.96
C LEU A 37 2.60 -17.81 1.07
N GLU A 38 2.07 -18.37 2.15
CA GLU A 38 2.02 -19.82 2.36
C GLU A 38 1.02 -20.51 1.45
N LYS A 39 -0.15 -19.87 1.26
CA LYS A 39 -1.24 -20.48 0.50
C LYS A 39 -1.05 -20.44 -1.00
N PHE A 40 -0.49 -19.35 -1.51
CA PHE A 40 -0.41 -19.09 -2.94
C PHE A 40 1.00 -19.07 -3.51
N GLY A 41 1.98 -19.47 -2.74
CA GLY A 41 3.35 -19.54 -3.24
C GLY A 41 3.55 -20.54 -4.38
N TYR A 42 2.61 -21.45 -4.57
CA TYR A 42 2.67 -22.46 -5.61
C TYR A 42 2.31 -21.95 -7.02
N LEU A 43 1.76 -20.77 -7.12
CA LEU A 43 1.33 -20.23 -8.42
C LEU A 43 2.50 -20.15 -9.39
N ASP A 44 2.20 -20.34 -10.67
CA ASP A 44 3.18 -20.18 -11.72
C ASP A 44 3.50 -18.70 -11.95
N ASN A 45 4.70 -18.43 -12.42
CA ASN A 45 5.10 -17.07 -12.75
C ASN A 45 4.16 -16.48 -13.79
N GLY A 46 3.72 -15.25 -13.53
CA GLY A 46 2.77 -14.57 -14.42
C GLY A 46 1.32 -14.94 -14.20
N GLN A 47 1.03 -15.87 -13.30
CA GLN A 47 -0.33 -16.33 -13.06
C GLN A 47 -1.07 -15.41 -12.09
N ASP A 48 -2.31 -15.10 -12.43
CA ASP A 48 -3.23 -14.40 -11.52
C ASP A 48 -4.16 -15.43 -10.87
N PHE A 49 -4.58 -15.15 -9.65
CA PHE A 49 -5.58 -15.96 -8.97
C PHE A 49 -6.72 -15.04 -8.52
N ASN A 50 -7.92 -15.33 -8.98
CA ASN A 50 -9.07 -14.44 -8.80
C ASN A 50 -9.70 -14.55 -7.42
N LEU A 51 -8.95 -14.28 -6.40
CA LEU A 51 -9.43 -14.15 -5.03
C LEU A 51 -9.28 -12.70 -4.61
N ASN A 52 -10.39 -12.07 -4.25
CA ASN A 52 -10.36 -10.70 -3.74
C ASN A 52 -9.78 -10.66 -2.34
N VAL A 53 -8.76 -9.88 -2.16
CA VAL A 53 -8.12 -9.73 -0.87
C VAL A 53 -8.06 -8.26 -0.47
N THR A 54 -8.10 -8.04 0.82
CA THR A 54 -7.97 -6.72 1.42
C THR A 54 -6.83 -6.79 2.43
N LEU A 55 -5.82 -5.99 2.21
CA LEU A 55 -4.63 -5.98 3.06
C LEU A 55 -4.33 -4.57 3.56
N ALA A 56 -3.66 -4.51 4.68
CA ALA A 56 -3.13 -3.26 5.20
C ALA A 56 -1.70 -3.49 5.65
N GLY A 57 -0.86 -2.50 5.47
CA GLY A 57 0.52 -2.59 5.90
C GLY A 57 1.26 -1.28 5.76
N ARG A 58 2.44 -1.28 6.33
CA ARG A 58 3.34 -0.13 6.24
C ARG A 58 4.19 -0.26 4.99
N VAL A 59 4.26 0.82 4.23
CA VAL A 59 5.10 0.86 3.02
C VAL A 59 6.56 0.88 3.44
N ILE A 60 7.32 -0.11 2.99
CA ILE A 60 8.75 -0.20 3.28
C ILE A 60 9.60 -0.04 2.04
N ALA A 61 9.02 -0.14 0.86
CA ALA A 61 9.72 0.10 -0.38
C ALA A 61 8.75 0.68 -1.40
N LYS A 62 9.26 1.54 -2.25
CA LYS A 62 8.46 2.21 -3.27
C LYS A 62 9.29 2.31 -4.54
N ARG A 63 8.78 1.76 -5.62
CA ARG A 63 9.45 1.79 -6.91
C ARG A 63 8.45 2.11 -8.00
N VAL A 64 8.64 3.25 -8.65
CA VAL A 64 7.73 3.72 -9.70
C VAL A 64 8.43 3.63 -11.04
N MET A 65 7.77 3.03 -12.01
CA MET A 65 8.29 2.86 -13.36
C MET A 65 7.21 3.26 -14.37
N GLY A 66 7.07 4.57 -14.63
CA GLY A 66 6.09 5.08 -15.56
C GLY A 66 4.66 4.83 -15.08
N LYS A 67 3.93 3.99 -15.79
CA LYS A 67 2.53 3.68 -15.48
C LYS A 67 2.35 2.48 -14.56
N ILE A 68 3.44 1.94 -14.07
CA ILE A 68 3.44 0.80 -13.16
C ILE A 68 4.26 1.16 -11.94
N ALA A 69 3.84 0.70 -10.80
CA ALA A 69 4.60 0.86 -9.57
C ALA A 69 4.61 -0.46 -8.79
N PHE A 70 5.67 -0.66 -8.05
CA PHE A 70 5.80 -1.77 -7.13
C PHE A 70 6.06 -1.20 -5.74
N PHE A 71 5.17 -1.50 -4.82
CA PHE A 71 5.37 -1.15 -3.44
C PHE A 71 5.54 -2.43 -2.64
N THR A 72 6.27 -2.37 -1.56
CA THR A 72 6.30 -3.48 -0.60
C THR A 72 5.68 -2.97 0.68
N ILE A 73 4.72 -3.73 1.19
CA ILE A 73 4.13 -3.44 2.49
C ILE A 73 4.46 -4.56 3.45
N THR A 74 4.54 -4.22 4.72
CA THR A 74 4.72 -5.19 5.78
C THR A 74 3.60 -5.04 6.80
N ASP A 75 3.06 -6.18 7.23
CA ASP A 75 2.21 -6.23 8.40
C ASP A 75 3.01 -6.87 9.54
N GLN A 76 2.34 -7.32 10.58
CA GLN A 76 3.05 -7.92 11.72
C GLN A 76 3.62 -9.31 11.44
N GLU A 77 3.17 -9.95 10.38
CA GLU A 77 3.53 -11.34 10.11
C GLU A 77 4.47 -11.54 8.94
N GLY A 78 4.55 -10.57 8.06
CA GLY A 78 5.41 -10.69 6.89
C GLY A 78 5.30 -9.49 5.98
N LYS A 79 5.83 -9.62 4.78
CA LYS A 79 5.79 -8.56 3.80
C LYS A 79 5.38 -9.12 2.44
N ILE A 80 4.73 -8.30 1.64
CA ILE A 80 4.25 -8.67 0.32
C ILE A 80 4.39 -7.51 -0.63
N GLN A 81 4.61 -7.82 -1.91
CA GLN A 81 4.69 -6.81 -2.93
C GLN A 81 3.30 -6.44 -3.43
N LEU A 82 3.13 -5.18 -3.76
CA LEU A 82 1.94 -4.69 -4.43
C LEU A 82 2.30 -4.36 -5.88
N TYR A 83 1.47 -4.85 -6.79
CA TYR A 83 1.56 -4.50 -8.21
C TYR A 83 0.48 -3.46 -8.49
N LEU A 84 0.92 -2.28 -8.91
CA LEU A 84 0.04 -1.13 -9.09
C LEU A 84 0.15 -0.67 -10.55
N GLU A 85 -0.95 -0.72 -11.25
CA GLU A 85 -0.99 -0.31 -12.64
C GLU A 85 -1.99 0.83 -12.80
N LYS A 86 -1.52 1.93 -13.40
CA LYS A 86 -2.32 3.13 -13.58
C LYS A 86 -3.67 2.85 -14.23
N LYS A 87 -3.66 2.05 -15.27
CA LYS A 87 -4.87 1.72 -16.00
C LYS A 87 -5.93 1.05 -15.12
N ILE A 88 -5.50 0.13 -14.27
CA ILE A 88 -6.41 -0.61 -13.41
C ILE A 88 -6.95 0.27 -12.30
N ILE A 89 -6.07 1.03 -11.65
CA ILE A 89 -6.45 1.89 -10.53
C ILE A 89 -7.36 3.01 -10.99
N ASP A 90 -7.01 3.67 -12.08
CA ASP A 90 -7.77 4.80 -12.58
C ASP A 90 -9.14 4.38 -13.13
N ASP A 91 -9.21 3.19 -13.75
CA ASP A 91 -10.49 2.67 -14.25
C ASP A 91 -11.46 2.38 -13.10
N PHE A 92 -10.95 1.92 -11.97
CA PHE A 92 -11.78 1.64 -10.81
C PHE A 92 -12.34 2.92 -10.18
N GLU A 93 -11.69 4.02 -10.46
CA GLU A 93 -11.97 5.30 -9.84
C GLU A 93 -13.18 6.06 -10.40
N ILE A 94 -13.71 5.60 -11.50
CA ILE A 94 -14.69 6.36 -12.29
C ILE A 94 -15.93 6.81 -11.50
N ASN A 95 -16.24 6.16 -10.40
CA ASN A 95 -17.47 6.44 -9.66
C ASN A 95 -17.28 6.87 -8.22
N ALA A 96 -16.08 7.17 -7.80
CA ALA A 96 -15.88 7.44 -6.40
C ALA A 96 -14.81 8.47 -6.17
N LYS A 97 -14.84 9.04 -5.01
CA LYS A 97 -13.79 9.91 -4.50
C LYS A 97 -12.54 9.11 -4.16
N LEU A 98 -12.18 8.16 -5.00
CA LEU A 98 -11.03 7.32 -4.74
C LEU A 98 -9.76 7.99 -5.20
N LEU A 99 -8.67 7.62 -4.60
CA LEU A 99 -7.38 8.18 -4.92
C LEU A 99 -6.81 7.52 -6.18
N SER A 100 -6.30 8.33 -7.08
CA SER A 100 -5.76 7.88 -8.36
C SER A 100 -4.37 7.26 -8.22
N PHE A 101 -3.88 6.71 -9.33
CA PHE A 101 -2.50 6.24 -9.40
C PHE A 101 -1.51 7.40 -9.23
N GLU A 102 -1.81 8.56 -9.80
CA GLU A 102 -0.96 9.75 -9.64
C GLU A 102 -0.94 10.21 -8.19
N ASP A 103 -2.08 10.18 -7.51
CA ASP A 103 -2.14 10.48 -6.08
C ASP A 103 -1.27 9.51 -5.28
N LEU A 104 -1.33 8.24 -5.62
CA LEU A 104 -0.53 7.23 -4.96
C LEU A 104 0.97 7.51 -5.10
N LYS A 105 1.41 7.84 -6.30
CA LYS A 105 2.82 8.18 -6.55
C LYS A 105 3.28 9.38 -5.72
N GLU A 106 2.43 10.39 -5.64
CA GLU A 106 2.81 11.67 -5.03
C GLU A 106 2.61 11.71 -3.53
N ILE A 107 1.57 11.05 -3.04
CA ILE A 107 1.16 11.18 -1.64
C ILE A 107 1.78 10.12 -0.74
N VAL A 108 1.91 8.89 -1.24
CA VAL A 108 2.38 7.79 -0.42
C VAL A 108 3.90 7.84 -0.26
N ASP A 109 4.35 7.83 0.96
CA ASP A 109 5.77 7.80 1.32
C ASP A 109 6.11 6.53 2.09
N ILE A 110 7.39 6.18 2.11
CA ILE A 110 7.87 5.06 2.92
C ILE A 110 7.57 5.37 4.38
N GLY A 111 7.00 4.41 5.08
CA GLY A 111 6.57 4.57 6.46
C GLY A 111 5.07 4.74 6.61
N ASP A 112 4.37 5.10 5.54
CA ASP A 112 2.93 5.26 5.59
C ASP A 112 2.23 3.90 5.69
N TRP A 113 1.08 3.88 6.35
CA TRP A 113 0.20 2.72 6.35
C TRP A 113 -0.87 2.91 5.28
N ILE A 114 -0.99 1.93 4.43
CA ILE A 114 -2.02 1.94 3.38
C ILE A 114 -2.83 0.66 3.43
N GLY A 115 -4.06 0.78 2.95
CA GLY A 115 -4.94 -0.36 2.72
C GLY A 115 -5.12 -0.56 1.24
N VAL A 116 -5.15 -1.78 0.79
CA VAL A 116 -5.29 -2.12 -0.62
C VAL A 116 -6.31 -3.22 -0.82
N TYR A 117 -6.97 -3.17 -1.97
CA TYR A 117 -7.94 -4.17 -2.42
C TYR A 117 -7.46 -4.66 -3.77
N GLY A 118 -7.47 -5.95 -3.95
CA GLY A 118 -7.05 -6.50 -5.24
C GLY A 118 -7.13 -8.02 -5.28
N ILE A 119 -6.49 -8.58 -6.28
CA ILE A 119 -6.42 -10.03 -6.45
C ILE A 119 -4.96 -10.47 -6.38
N ILE A 120 -4.77 -11.77 -6.25
CA ILE A 120 -3.44 -12.35 -6.13
C ILE A 120 -2.80 -12.46 -7.50
N LYS A 121 -1.54 -12.10 -7.59
CA LYS A 121 -0.77 -12.19 -8.82
C LYS A 121 0.63 -12.67 -8.51
N LYS A 122 1.13 -13.62 -9.29
CA LYS A 122 2.55 -13.92 -9.25
C LYS A 122 3.22 -13.26 -10.46
N THR A 123 4.19 -12.40 -10.20
CA THR A 123 4.87 -11.69 -11.29
C THR A 123 5.69 -12.64 -12.13
N ASN A 124 6.10 -12.19 -13.31
CA ASN A 124 6.95 -13.00 -14.20
C ASN A 124 8.27 -13.37 -13.56
N LYS A 125 8.70 -12.59 -12.57
CA LYS A 125 9.94 -12.88 -11.82
C LYS A 125 9.72 -13.80 -10.63
N GLY A 126 8.49 -14.24 -10.42
CA GLY A 126 8.18 -15.18 -9.35
C GLY A 126 7.87 -14.56 -8.00
N GLU A 127 7.61 -13.27 -7.95
CA GLU A 127 7.25 -12.59 -6.70
C GLU A 127 5.74 -12.62 -6.49
N LEU A 128 5.29 -13.15 -5.36
CA LEU A 128 3.87 -13.12 -5.04
C LEU A 128 3.47 -11.70 -4.68
N SER A 129 2.45 -11.20 -5.37
CA SER A 129 2.04 -9.80 -5.25
C SER A 129 0.53 -9.70 -5.20
N ILE A 130 0.04 -8.53 -4.84
CA ILE A 130 -1.36 -8.19 -4.95
C ILE A 130 -1.51 -7.22 -6.13
N LYS A 131 -2.37 -7.59 -7.06
CA LYS A 131 -2.72 -6.73 -8.19
C LYS A 131 -3.79 -5.78 -7.71
N VAL A 132 -3.37 -4.58 -7.35
CA VAL A 132 -4.21 -3.61 -6.64
C VAL A 132 -5.18 -2.94 -7.59
N SER A 133 -6.45 -2.92 -7.22
CA SER A 133 -7.47 -2.18 -7.96
C SER A 133 -7.88 -0.88 -7.25
N LYS A 134 -7.73 -0.85 -5.94
CA LYS A 134 -8.14 0.28 -5.12
C LYS A 134 -7.23 0.38 -3.91
N TRP A 135 -6.99 1.59 -3.43
CA TRP A 135 -6.16 1.80 -2.26
C TRP A 135 -6.69 2.94 -1.39
N GLU A 136 -6.27 2.94 -0.12
CA GLU A 136 -6.62 3.99 0.83
C GLU A 136 -5.41 4.33 1.69
N MET A 137 -5.30 5.58 2.08
CA MET A 137 -4.32 5.97 3.09
C MET A 137 -4.91 5.74 4.48
N LEU A 138 -4.22 4.95 5.29
CA LEU A 138 -4.68 4.64 6.65
C LEU A 138 -4.01 5.52 7.68
N SER A 139 -2.72 5.74 7.54
CA SER A 139 -1.98 6.60 8.44
C SER A 139 -0.75 7.16 7.73
N LYS A 140 -0.60 8.46 7.76
CA LYS A 140 0.52 9.14 7.12
C LYS A 140 1.67 9.28 8.12
N SER A 141 2.84 8.81 7.74
CA SER A 141 4.04 9.00 8.54
C SER A 141 4.55 10.42 8.37
N LEU A 142 4.69 11.15 9.47
CA LEU A 142 5.18 12.53 9.44
C LEU A 142 6.70 12.60 9.64
N GLN A 143 7.31 11.49 10.02
CA GLN A 143 8.75 11.42 10.27
C GLN A 143 9.37 10.36 9.37
N PRO A 144 10.63 10.56 8.93
CA PRO A 144 11.34 9.51 8.21
C PRO A 144 11.46 8.26 9.08
N VAL A 145 11.35 7.08 8.46
CA VAL A 145 11.43 5.82 9.18
C VAL A 145 12.72 5.11 8.79
N SER A 146 13.46 4.65 9.80
CA SER A 146 14.66 3.85 9.59
C SER A 146 14.34 2.40 9.91
N TYR A 147 14.42 1.55 8.90
CA TYR A 147 14.09 0.14 9.08
C TYR A 147 15.15 -0.66 9.79
N THR A 148 16.34 -0.10 9.96
CA THR A 148 17.37 -0.75 10.77
C THR A 148 17.04 -0.74 12.26
N HIS A 149 16.09 0.11 12.66
CA HIS A 149 15.68 0.24 14.06
C HIS A 149 14.24 -0.16 14.27
N LEU A 150 13.68 -0.91 13.36
CA LEU A 150 12.29 -1.26 13.42
C LEU A 150 12.02 -2.38 14.38
N THR A 151 12.40 -2.19 15.58
CA THR A 151 12.00 -3.12 16.62
C THR A 151 10.81 -2.60 17.38
N LEU A 152 10.30 -1.49 16.96
CA LEU A 152 9.43 -0.81 17.83
C LEU A 152 8.01 -0.98 17.51
N PRO A 153 7.22 -1.34 18.44
CA PRO A 153 5.79 -1.21 18.35
C PRO A 153 5.37 0.21 18.66
N THR A 154 6.01 1.13 18.05
CA THR A 154 5.74 2.53 18.28
C THR A 154 4.39 2.98 17.83
N ILE A 155 3.71 2.13 17.17
CA ILE A 155 2.36 2.37 16.75
C ILE A 155 1.48 2.78 17.91
N SER A 156 1.74 2.22 19.07
CA SER A 156 0.99 2.55 20.25
C SER A 156 1.19 3.98 20.71
N CYS A 157 2.18 4.63 20.20
CA CYS A 157 2.50 5.99 20.58
C CYS A 157 1.85 7.06 19.73
N VAL A 158 1.04 6.62 18.84
CA VAL A 158 0.36 7.55 17.95
C VAL A 158 -0.77 8.24 18.64
#